data_1e565b6815446f39a2a90a284963f5d0
#
_entry.id   1e565b6815446f39a2a90a284963f5d0
#
_cell.length_a   1.000
_cell.length_b   1.000
_cell.length_c   1.000
_cell.angle_alpha   90.00
_cell.angle_beta   90.00
_cell.angle_gamma   90.00
#
_symmetry.space_group_name_H-M   'P 1'
#
loop_
_entity.id
_entity.type
_entity.pdbx_description
1 polymer ?
#
loop_
_entity_poly.entity_id
_entity_poly.type
_entity_poly.pdbx_seq_one_letter_code
_entity_poly.pdbx_strand_id
1 'polypeptide(L)'
;KVRLASHEDIRNRMRLEVRATAWNTKKEHRVRPLKFGLEKGQAEYDFDCPLGEEALLWSEYDPGRYRLEVELPGYDRLSVDFGLRDFRAEGKHFAINGMTTFLRGKHDACVFPLTGHTAMDVETWRHYFRVAKSYGINHYRFHSWCPPEACFEAADIEGIYLQAELPFWGWMGKDNTRLISYLREEGLRIQQEYGHHASFVMFALGNELSGDFEVMQSLVNTFRQADRRHLYAYGSNNYLGFKGQLPGEDYLVTCRIGGEKP
;
A
#
# COMPACT_ATOMS: atom_id res chain seq x y z
N LYS A 1 -13.02 -2.59 9.36
CA LYS A 1 -13.73 -3.86 9.12
C LYS A 1 -13.08 -4.99 9.90
N VAL A 2 -13.86 -5.78 10.66
CA VAL A 2 -13.36 -6.95 11.39
C VAL A 2 -14.10 -8.18 10.86
N ARG A 3 -13.34 -9.20 10.49
CA ARG A 3 -13.87 -10.51 10.13
C ARG A 3 -13.65 -11.49 11.27
N LEU A 4 -14.71 -12.15 11.67
CA LEU A 4 -14.70 -13.16 12.72
C LEU A 4 -15.10 -14.49 12.13
N ALA A 5 -14.45 -15.58 12.56
CA ALA A 5 -14.82 -16.93 12.20
C ALA A 5 -15.04 -17.74 13.47
N SER A 6 -16.13 -18.53 13.53
CA SER A 6 -16.40 -19.44 14.63
C SER A 6 -16.75 -20.83 14.11
N HIS A 7 -16.27 -21.85 14.81
CA HIS A 7 -16.59 -23.26 14.52
C HIS A 7 -17.88 -23.75 15.18
N GLU A 8 -18.43 -22.94 16.09
CA GLU A 8 -19.65 -23.24 16.85
C GLU A 8 -20.48 -21.98 17.12
N ASP A 9 -21.76 -22.17 17.46
CA ASP A 9 -22.64 -21.08 17.86
C ASP A 9 -22.26 -20.55 19.23
N ILE A 10 -21.89 -19.29 19.31
CA ILE A 10 -21.59 -18.59 20.56
C ILE A 10 -22.83 -17.78 20.95
N ARG A 11 -23.68 -18.36 21.80
CA ARG A 11 -24.97 -17.76 22.23
C ARG A 11 -24.82 -16.65 23.26
N ASN A 12 -23.65 -16.56 23.92
CA ASN A 12 -23.37 -15.50 24.89
C ASN A 12 -23.00 -14.22 24.17
N ARG A 13 -23.40 -13.09 24.75
CA ARG A 13 -23.07 -11.75 24.21
C ARG A 13 -21.55 -11.57 24.23
N MET A 14 -20.95 -11.73 23.09
CA MET A 14 -19.54 -11.39 22.88
C MET A 14 -19.34 -9.88 22.97
N ARG A 15 -18.14 -9.48 23.32
CA ARG A 15 -17.75 -8.09 23.39
C ARG A 15 -16.49 -7.90 22.54
N LEU A 16 -16.59 -7.08 21.52
CA LEU A 16 -15.43 -6.64 20.75
C LEU A 16 -14.93 -5.33 21.34
N GLU A 17 -13.67 -5.31 21.71
CA GLU A 17 -12.98 -4.11 22.19
C GLU A 17 -12.02 -3.62 21.12
N VAL A 18 -12.07 -2.32 20.84
CA VAL A 18 -11.26 -1.69 19.81
C VAL A 18 -10.62 -0.44 20.38
N ARG A 19 -9.31 -0.33 20.22
CA ARG A 19 -8.54 0.86 20.59
C ARG A 19 -7.47 1.17 19.56
N ALA A 20 -7.19 2.44 19.34
CA ALA A 20 -6.06 2.92 18.58
C ALA A 20 -5.14 3.75 19.47
N THR A 21 -3.86 3.42 19.51
CA THR A 21 -2.86 4.11 20.32
C THR A 21 -1.81 4.75 19.42
N ALA A 22 -1.62 6.06 19.55
CA ALA A 22 -0.58 6.77 18.83
C ALA A 22 0.81 6.37 19.34
N TRP A 23 1.71 6.00 18.43
CA TRP A 23 3.09 5.63 18.77
C TRP A 23 3.86 6.78 19.42
N ASN A 24 3.70 7.99 18.90
CA ASN A 24 4.47 9.17 19.29
C ASN A 24 4.02 9.72 20.64
N THR A 25 2.71 9.89 20.86
CA THR A 25 2.15 10.57 22.03
C THR A 25 1.59 9.62 23.06
N LYS A 26 1.47 8.33 22.74
CA LYS A 26 0.78 7.29 23.56
C LYS A 26 -0.69 7.62 23.82
N LYS A 27 -1.28 8.58 23.10
CA LYS A 27 -2.70 8.91 23.19
C LYS A 27 -3.54 7.73 22.72
N GLU A 28 -4.48 7.30 23.56
CA GLU A 28 -5.41 6.21 23.23
C GLU A 28 -6.76 6.77 22.77
N HIS A 29 -7.29 6.15 21.73
CA HIS A 29 -8.64 6.35 21.22
C HIS A 29 -9.39 5.03 21.37
N ARG A 30 -10.52 5.05 22.07
CA ARG A 30 -11.32 3.83 22.33
C ARG A 30 -12.69 3.95 21.66
N VAL A 31 -13.10 2.88 21.00
CA VAL A 31 -14.44 2.74 20.49
C VAL A 31 -15.34 2.16 21.56
N ARG A 32 -16.61 2.56 21.58
CA ARG A 32 -17.60 1.92 22.45
C ARG A 32 -17.67 0.42 22.13
N PRO A 33 -17.48 -0.48 23.11
CA PRO A 33 -17.48 -1.91 22.84
C PRO A 33 -18.75 -2.37 22.14
N LEU A 34 -18.57 -3.13 21.06
CA LEU A 34 -19.66 -3.75 20.32
C LEU A 34 -20.05 -5.06 21.01
N LYS A 35 -21.35 -5.22 21.34
CA LYS A 35 -21.91 -6.47 21.88
C LYS A 35 -22.67 -7.18 20.79
N PHE A 36 -22.38 -8.47 20.58
CA PHE A 36 -22.99 -9.28 19.54
C PHE A 36 -23.05 -10.76 19.94
N GLY A 37 -23.84 -11.55 19.21
CA GLY A 37 -23.75 -12.99 19.19
C GLY A 37 -23.05 -13.43 17.90
N LEU A 38 -22.31 -14.52 17.93
CA LEU A 38 -21.65 -15.09 16.77
C LEU A 38 -22.26 -16.45 16.48
N GLU A 39 -22.82 -16.59 15.28
CA GLU A 39 -23.27 -17.88 14.75
C GLU A 39 -22.09 -18.65 14.16
N LYS A 40 -22.20 -19.97 14.08
CA LYS A 40 -21.21 -20.80 13.40
C LYS A 40 -21.01 -20.32 11.97
N GLY A 41 -19.75 -20.07 11.59
CA GLY A 41 -19.37 -19.57 10.28
C GLY A 41 -18.56 -18.28 10.37
N GLN A 42 -18.74 -17.42 9.38
CA GLN A 42 -18.03 -16.13 9.29
C GLN A 42 -19.01 -14.96 9.43
N ALA A 43 -18.61 -13.96 10.17
CA ALA A 43 -19.32 -12.70 10.28
C ALA A 43 -18.38 -11.52 10.05
N GLU A 44 -18.89 -10.45 9.46
CA GLU A 44 -18.14 -9.22 9.18
C GLU A 44 -18.82 -8.06 9.90
N TYR A 45 -18.01 -7.25 10.60
CA TYR A 45 -18.49 -6.08 11.33
C TYR A 45 -17.72 -4.83 10.90
N ASP A 46 -18.46 -3.79 10.60
CA ASP A 46 -17.91 -2.44 10.36
C ASP A 46 -18.10 -1.57 11.61
N PHE A 47 -17.10 -0.79 11.93
CA PHE A 47 -17.21 0.23 12.97
C PHE A 47 -16.22 1.37 12.69
N ASP A 48 -16.59 2.55 13.18
CA ASP A 48 -15.75 3.73 13.10
C ASP A 48 -14.92 3.86 14.38
N CYS A 49 -13.64 4.15 14.22
CA CYS A 49 -12.73 4.51 15.30
C CYS A 49 -12.28 5.96 15.11
N PRO A 50 -13.03 6.95 15.64
CA PRO A 50 -12.70 8.35 15.47
C PRO A 50 -11.41 8.69 16.25
N LEU A 51 -10.43 9.25 15.55
CA LEU A 51 -9.17 9.70 16.11
C LEU A 51 -9.18 11.18 16.50
N GLY A 52 -10.24 11.90 16.12
CA GLY A 52 -10.44 13.32 16.42
C GLY A 52 -9.70 14.25 15.47
N GLU A 53 -9.93 15.56 15.65
CA GLU A 53 -9.37 16.60 14.77
C GLU A 53 -7.84 16.75 14.88
N GLU A 54 -7.28 16.37 16.05
CA GLU A 54 -5.83 16.37 16.31
C GLU A 54 -5.16 15.02 15.96
N ALA A 55 -5.75 14.24 15.05
CA ALA A 55 -5.15 13.00 14.61
C ALA A 55 -3.79 13.25 13.96
N LEU A 56 -2.79 12.44 14.34
CA LEU A 56 -1.45 12.51 13.74
C LEU A 56 -1.53 12.07 12.29
N LEU A 57 -1.02 12.89 11.40
CA LEU A 57 -0.88 12.54 9.99
C LEU A 57 0.52 11.98 9.74
N TRP A 58 0.60 11.05 8.82
CA TRP A 58 1.86 10.46 8.38
C TRP A 58 2.42 11.22 7.17
N SER A 59 3.72 11.54 7.21
CA SER A 59 4.46 12.08 6.08
C SER A 59 5.94 11.68 6.16
N GLU A 60 6.73 12.03 5.14
CA GLU A 60 8.19 11.82 5.14
C GLU A 60 8.92 12.60 6.26
N TYR A 61 8.33 13.69 6.73
CA TYR A 61 8.91 14.56 7.77
C TYR A 61 8.46 14.17 9.18
N ASP A 62 7.20 13.77 9.31
CA ASP A 62 6.62 13.31 10.56
C ASP A 62 5.82 12.03 10.29
N PRO A 63 6.45 10.85 10.45
CA PRO A 63 5.80 9.57 10.21
C PRO A 63 4.90 9.16 11.39
N GLY A 64 3.81 9.92 11.61
CA GLY A 64 2.82 9.67 12.64
C GLY A 64 2.12 8.32 12.44
N ARG A 65 2.16 7.44 13.45
CA ARG A 65 1.60 6.09 13.38
C ARG A 65 0.73 5.77 14.56
N TYR A 66 -0.20 4.86 14.34
CA TYR A 66 -1.09 4.30 15.35
C TYR A 66 -1.00 2.78 15.36
N ARG A 67 -1.18 2.19 16.54
CA ARG A 67 -1.48 0.78 16.70
C ARG A 67 -2.97 0.60 16.94
N LEU A 68 -3.66 -0.06 16.02
CA LEU A 68 -5.03 -0.53 16.21
C LEU A 68 -4.99 -1.90 16.87
N GLU A 69 -5.68 -2.05 17.98
CA GLU A 69 -5.86 -3.32 18.65
C GLU A 69 -7.35 -3.67 18.66
N VAL A 70 -7.65 -4.87 18.23
CA VAL A 70 -8.98 -5.46 18.27
C VAL A 70 -8.91 -6.70 19.16
N GLU A 71 -9.71 -6.73 20.21
CA GLU A 71 -9.69 -7.82 21.17
C GLU A 71 -11.09 -8.41 21.35
N LEU A 72 -11.13 -9.72 21.34
CA LEU A 72 -12.26 -10.55 21.70
C LEU A 72 -11.93 -11.22 23.03
N PRO A 73 -12.23 -10.59 24.19
CA PRO A 73 -11.74 -11.03 25.48
C PRO A 73 -12.02 -12.51 25.77
N GLY A 74 -10.96 -13.24 26.11
CA GLY A 74 -11.00 -14.68 26.36
C GLY A 74 -10.94 -15.57 25.12
N TYR A 75 -10.84 -14.98 23.90
CA TYR A 75 -10.80 -15.74 22.65
C TYR A 75 -9.60 -15.36 21.77
N ASP A 76 -9.51 -14.08 21.34
CA ASP A 76 -8.49 -13.67 20.36
C ASP A 76 -8.16 -12.19 20.45
N ARG A 77 -6.98 -11.83 19.96
CA ARG A 77 -6.50 -10.44 19.86
C ARG A 77 -5.69 -10.26 18.59
N LEU A 78 -5.99 -9.22 17.84
CA LEU A 78 -5.26 -8.81 16.65
C LEU A 78 -4.78 -7.37 16.81
N SER A 79 -3.60 -7.07 16.29
CA SER A 79 -3.11 -5.70 16.19
C SER A 79 -2.55 -5.41 14.80
N VAL A 80 -2.73 -4.17 14.37
CA VAL A 80 -2.17 -3.67 13.11
C VAL A 80 -1.68 -2.24 13.30
N ASP A 81 -0.51 -1.94 12.77
CA ASP A 81 0.03 -0.58 12.73
C ASP A 81 -0.42 0.10 11.44
N PHE A 82 -0.79 1.39 11.53
CA PHE A 82 -1.24 2.17 10.38
C PHE A 82 -0.88 3.64 10.56
N GLY A 83 -0.89 4.39 9.46
CA GLY A 83 -0.78 5.85 9.47
C GLY A 83 -1.91 6.50 8.66
N LEU A 84 -2.30 7.71 9.06
CA LEU A 84 -3.27 8.52 8.34
C LEU A 84 -2.54 9.43 7.37
N ARG A 85 -2.86 9.35 6.09
CA ARG A 85 -2.30 10.25 5.08
C ARG A 85 -3.29 10.50 3.95
N ASP A 86 -3.09 11.62 3.30
CA ASP A 86 -3.71 11.94 2.03
C ASP A 86 -2.59 12.22 1.02
N PHE A 87 -2.34 11.26 0.12
CA PHE A 87 -1.35 11.38 -0.95
C PHE A 87 -2.05 11.41 -2.29
N ARG A 88 -1.87 12.51 -3.03
CA ARG A 88 -2.60 12.71 -4.29
C ARG A 88 -1.74 13.39 -5.36
N ALA A 89 -2.17 13.26 -6.61
CA ALA A 89 -1.67 14.06 -7.72
C ALA A 89 -2.51 15.35 -7.82
N GLU A 90 -1.84 16.49 -7.79
CA GLU A 90 -2.46 17.82 -7.94
C GLU A 90 -1.83 18.54 -9.14
N GLY A 91 -2.50 18.49 -10.29
CA GLY A 91 -1.97 19.03 -11.53
C GLY A 91 -0.66 18.35 -11.95
N LYS A 92 0.46 19.06 -11.82
CA LYS A 92 1.80 18.57 -12.20
C LYS A 92 2.64 18.11 -11.01
N HIS A 93 2.09 18.13 -9.82
CA HIS A 93 2.79 17.83 -8.56
C HIS A 93 2.09 16.72 -7.79
N PHE A 94 2.81 16.13 -6.86
CA PHE A 94 2.23 15.33 -5.80
C PHE A 94 2.01 16.18 -4.56
N ALA A 95 1.03 15.84 -3.77
CA ALA A 95 0.81 16.44 -2.47
C ALA A 95 0.64 15.36 -1.39
N ILE A 96 1.17 15.64 -0.21
CA ILE A 96 0.98 14.87 1.02
C ILE A 96 0.29 15.76 2.05
N ASN A 97 -0.90 15.37 2.50
CA ASN A 97 -1.67 16.12 3.50
C ASN A 97 -1.87 17.62 3.11
N GLY A 98 -2.08 17.88 1.83
CA GLY A 98 -2.23 19.24 1.27
C GLY A 98 -0.94 20.01 1.04
N MET A 99 0.23 19.43 1.33
CA MET A 99 1.54 20.06 1.07
C MET A 99 2.17 19.44 -0.18
N THR A 100 2.63 20.29 -1.10
CA THR A 100 3.37 19.84 -2.29
C THR A 100 4.61 19.05 -1.88
N THR A 101 4.79 17.88 -2.49
CA THR A 101 5.99 17.06 -2.30
C THR A 101 6.62 16.67 -3.63
N PHE A 102 7.93 16.47 -3.62
CA PHE A 102 8.72 16.03 -4.77
C PHE A 102 9.37 14.69 -4.47
N LEU A 103 9.10 13.72 -5.32
CA LEU A 103 9.67 12.38 -5.16
C LEU A 103 11.12 12.37 -5.68
N ARG A 104 12.05 12.09 -4.80
CA ARG A 104 13.45 11.84 -5.09
C ARG A 104 13.68 10.35 -4.95
N GLY A 105 13.48 9.63 -6.05
CA GLY A 105 13.32 8.19 -6.05
C GLY A 105 14.62 7.41 -6.22
N LYS A 106 14.68 6.25 -5.55
CA LYS A 106 15.60 5.15 -5.86
C LYS A 106 14.85 4.09 -6.65
N HIS A 107 15.45 3.63 -7.73
CA HIS A 107 15.04 2.43 -8.44
C HIS A 107 15.60 1.19 -7.72
N ASP A 108 14.73 0.23 -7.40
CA ASP A 108 15.10 -1.02 -6.75
C ASP A 108 14.68 -2.22 -7.61
N ALA A 109 15.65 -2.95 -8.12
CA ALA A 109 15.46 -4.09 -9.02
C ALA A 109 15.68 -5.43 -8.31
N CYS A 110 15.42 -5.52 -7.01
CA CYS A 110 15.58 -6.73 -6.21
C CYS A 110 17.02 -7.30 -6.24
N VAL A 111 18.03 -6.41 -6.17
CA VAL A 111 19.43 -6.80 -6.25
C VAL A 111 20.08 -6.80 -4.86
N PHE A 112 20.38 -7.97 -4.36
CA PHE A 112 20.97 -8.19 -3.03
C PHE A 112 22.24 -9.06 -3.17
N PRO A 113 23.39 -8.48 -3.56
CA PRO A 113 24.58 -9.25 -3.96
C PRO A 113 25.25 -10.01 -2.81
N LEU A 114 25.06 -9.57 -1.56
CA LEU A 114 25.66 -10.23 -0.41
C LEU A 114 24.85 -11.42 0.10
N THR A 115 23.53 -11.37 -0.02
CA THR A 115 22.62 -12.39 0.54
C THR A 115 21.96 -13.25 -0.53
N GLY A 116 21.85 -12.75 -1.77
CA GLY A 116 21.14 -13.41 -2.85
C GLY A 116 19.60 -13.36 -2.72
N HIS A 117 19.10 -12.74 -1.67
CA HIS A 117 17.67 -12.54 -1.43
C HIS A 117 17.41 -11.22 -0.69
N THR A 118 16.17 -10.74 -0.75
CA THR A 118 15.74 -9.53 -0.02
C THR A 118 15.83 -9.73 1.49
N ALA A 119 16.07 -8.63 2.22
CA ALA A 119 15.96 -8.62 3.67
C ALA A 119 14.50 -8.90 4.09
N MET A 120 14.32 -9.74 5.10
CA MET A 120 13.02 -10.11 5.65
C MET A 120 12.78 -9.53 7.05
N ASP A 121 13.66 -8.66 7.51
CA ASP A 121 13.58 -8.01 8.81
C ASP A 121 13.52 -6.48 8.68
N VAL A 122 12.82 -5.86 9.61
CA VAL A 122 12.52 -4.42 9.63
C VAL A 122 13.79 -3.58 9.81
N GLU A 123 14.72 -4.01 10.68
CA GLU A 123 15.91 -3.20 11.00
C GLU A 123 16.87 -3.08 9.82
N THR A 124 17.03 -4.14 9.02
CA THR A 124 17.82 -4.08 7.78
C THR A 124 17.21 -3.10 6.78
N TRP A 125 15.88 -3.13 6.57
CA TRP A 125 15.21 -2.17 5.71
C TRP A 125 15.28 -0.75 6.25
N ARG A 126 15.14 -0.55 7.56
CA ARG A 126 15.32 0.76 8.20
C ARG A 126 16.73 1.30 7.97
N HIS A 127 17.76 0.44 8.07
CA HIS A 127 19.11 0.85 7.75
C HIS A 127 19.23 1.33 6.29
N TYR A 128 18.68 0.58 5.32
CA TYR A 128 18.69 1.00 3.91
C TYR A 128 17.99 2.34 3.70
N PHE A 129 16.84 2.55 4.32
CA PHE A 129 16.09 3.79 4.21
C PHE A 129 16.80 4.98 4.86
N ARG A 130 17.44 4.81 6.02
CA ARG A 130 18.24 5.86 6.65
C ARG A 130 19.42 6.27 5.79
N VAL A 131 20.12 5.31 5.19
CA VAL A 131 21.18 5.59 4.22
C VAL A 131 20.62 6.36 3.03
N ALA A 132 19.52 5.92 2.44
CA ALA A 132 18.88 6.61 1.32
C ALA A 132 18.45 8.05 1.69
N LYS A 133 17.83 8.25 2.85
CA LYS A 133 17.45 9.58 3.35
C LYS A 133 18.64 10.50 3.54
N SER A 134 19.80 10.00 3.96
CA SER A 134 21.03 10.80 4.08
C SER A 134 21.52 11.38 2.75
N TYR A 135 21.11 10.75 1.63
CA TYR A 135 21.31 11.26 0.26
C TYR A 135 20.11 12.04 -0.29
N GLY A 136 19.12 12.33 0.55
CA GLY A 136 17.92 13.08 0.16
C GLY A 136 16.86 12.27 -0.57
N ILE A 137 16.97 10.94 -0.64
CA ILE A 137 15.98 10.05 -1.24
C ILE A 137 14.79 9.88 -0.28
N ASN A 138 13.58 10.05 -0.79
CA ASN A 138 12.33 9.89 -0.04
C ASN A 138 11.35 8.90 -0.68
N HIS A 139 11.73 8.25 -1.79
CA HIS A 139 10.87 7.38 -2.56
C HIS A 139 11.63 6.16 -3.08
N TYR A 140 10.99 4.98 -3.04
CA TYR A 140 11.49 3.75 -3.66
C TYR A 140 10.48 3.23 -4.66
N ARG A 141 10.94 2.98 -5.88
CA ARG A 141 10.22 2.24 -6.91
C ARG A 141 10.77 0.82 -6.96
N PHE A 142 9.92 -0.17 -6.71
CA PHE A 142 10.23 -1.60 -6.80
C PHE A 142 9.93 -2.09 -8.20
N HIS A 143 10.98 -2.21 -9.01
CA HIS A 143 10.90 -2.56 -10.42
C HIS A 143 10.44 -4.00 -10.61
N SER A 144 9.20 -4.18 -11.08
CA SER A 144 8.59 -5.49 -11.37
C SER A 144 8.53 -6.44 -10.18
N TRP A 145 8.41 -5.91 -8.96
CA TRP A 145 8.23 -6.72 -7.76
C TRP A 145 7.55 -5.95 -6.62
N CYS A 146 7.01 -6.70 -5.68
CA CYS A 146 6.49 -6.18 -4.42
C CYS A 146 7.42 -6.63 -3.28
N PRO A 147 7.92 -5.71 -2.44
CA PRO A 147 8.80 -6.06 -1.34
C PRO A 147 8.02 -6.75 -0.20
N PRO A 148 8.71 -7.41 0.75
CA PRO A 148 8.07 -8.04 1.89
C PRO A 148 7.51 -7.01 2.89
N GLU A 149 6.61 -7.45 3.79
CA GLU A 149 5.99 -6.63 4.83
C GLU A 149 7.02 -5.83 5.65
N ALA A 150 8.16 -6.43 5.99
CA ALA A 150 9.24 -5.76 6.71
C ALA A 150 9.73 -4.46 6.04
N CYS A 151 9.67 -4.39 4.71
CA CYS A 151 9.99 -3.20 3.95
C CYS A 151 8.93 -2.10 4.15
N PHE A 152 7.65 -2.45 4.07
CA PHE A 152 6.55 -1.51 4.28
C PHE A 152 6.55 -0.97 5.72
N GLU A 153 6.72 -1.85 6.71
CA GLU A 153 6.82 -1.44 8.11
C GLU A 153 8.00 -0.50 8.34
N ALA A 154 9.17 -0.82 7.82
CA ALA A 154 10.35 0.03 7.90
C ALA A 154 10.12 1.39 7.22
N ALA A 155 9.45 1.43 6.08
CA ALA A 155 9.13 2.66 5.36
C ALA A 155 8.11 3.52 6.12
N ASP A 156 7.13 2.90 6.77
CA ASP A 156 6.20 3.60 7.66
C ASP A 156 6.93 4.25 8.84
N ILE A 157 7.95 3.59 9.38
CA ILE A 157 8.76 4.11 10.48
C ILE A 157 9.65 5.26 10.05
N GLU A 158 10.32 5.11 8.92
CA GLU A 158 11.35 6.05 8.45
C GLU A 158 10.79 7.18 7.57
N GLY A 159 9.52 7.13 7.15
CA GLY A 159 8.89 8.14 6.29
C GLY A 159 9.43 8.07 4.85
N ILE A 160 9.29 6.91 4.21
CA ILE A 160 9.65 6.70 2.80
C ILE A 160 8.39 6.37 2.01
N TYR A 161 8.20 7.02 0.87
CA TYR A 161 7.12 6.71 -0.06
C TYR A 161 7.47 5.49 -0.90
N LEU A 162 6.57 4.51 -0.99
CA LEU A 162 6.78 3.28 -1.75
C LEU A 162 5.86 3.20 -2.96
N GLN A 163 6.46 2.78 -4.07
CA GLN A 163 5.77 2.32 -5.28
C GLN A 163 6.07 0.84 -5.47
N ALA A 164 5.11 -0.03 -5.17
CA ALA A 164 5.18 -1.44 -5.53
C ALA A 164 4.71 -1.64 -6.97
N GLU A 165 5.18 -2.71 -7.61
CA GLU A 165 4.74 -3.12 -8.93
C GLU A 165 4.31 -4.59 -8.90
N LEU A 166 3.38 -4.95 -9.81
CA LEU A 166 3.13 -6.36 -10.09
C LEU A 166 4.41 -7.03 -10.61
N PRO A 167 4.61 -8.33 -10.35
CA PRO A 167 5.80 -9.07 -10.81
C PRO A 167 5.71 -9.35 -12.31
N PHE A 168 5.67 -8.26 -13.10
CA PHE A 168 5.46 -8.37 -14.54
C PHE A 168 6.29 -7.35 -15.35
N TRP A 169 6.81 -7.83 -16.47
CA TRP A 169 7.56 -7.08 -17.46
C TRP A 169 7.30 -7.66 -18.84
N GLY A 170 6.79 -6.87 -19.79
CA GLY A 170 6.63 -7.27 -21.19
C GLY A 170 5.22 -7.17 -21.74
N TRP A 171 4.81 -8.16 -22.55
CA TRP A 171 3.58 -8.14 -23.33
C TRP A 171 2.36 -8.61 -22.53
N MET A 172 1.37 -7.73 -22.36
CA MET A 172 0.09 -7.99 -21.69
C MET A 172 -1.03 -8.08 -22.74
N GLY A 173 -1.18 -9.25 -23.35
CA GLY A 173 -2.18 -9.50 -24.39
C GLY A 173 -3.46 -10.11 -23.83
N LYS A 174 -4.62 -9.73 -24.40
CA LYS A 174 -5.96 -10.21 -24.02
C LYS A 174 -6.17 -11.72 -24.20
N ASP A 175 -5.37 -12.36 -25.03
CA ASP A 175 -5.36 -13.79 -25.28
C ASP A 175 -4.76 -14.60 -24.13
N ASN A 176 -3.89 -13.98 -23.31
CA ASN A 176 -3.29 -14.64 -22.14
C ASN A 176 -4.14 -14.49 -20.88
N THR A 177 -5.32 -15.10 -20.90
CA THR A 177 -6.30 -15.01 -19.79
C THR A 177 -5.77 -15.55 -18.46
N ARG A 178 -4.88 -16.56 -18.49
CA ARG A 178 -4.26 -17.12 -17.28
C ARG A 178 -3.34 -16.11 -16.60
N LEU A 179 -2.51 -15.44 -17.37
CA LEU A 179 -1.63 -14.38 -16.87
C LEU A 179 -2.45 -13.22 -16.28
N ILE A 180 -3.47 -12.76 -17.01
CA ILE A 180 -4.33 -11.66 -16.55
C ILE A 180 -5.03 -12.00 -15.24
N SER A 181 -5.57 -13.23 -15.11
CA SER A 181 -6.19 -13.68 -13.85
C SER A 181 -5.17 -13.70 -12.71
N TYR A 182 -3.98 -14.25 -12.93
CA TYR A 182 -2.90 -14.25 -11.95
C TYR A 182 -2.52 -12.84 -11.49
N LEU A 183 -2.28 -11.93 -12.42
CA LEU A 183 -1.89 -10.55 -12.10
C LEU A 183 -3.00 -9.79 -11.35
N ARG A 184 -4.27 -10.07 -11.69
CA ARG A 184 -5.42 -9.51 -10.96
C ARG A 184 -5.47 -10.01 -9.52
N GLU A 185 -5.36 -11.31 -9.33
CA GLU A 185 -5.39 -11.91 -8.00
C GLU A 185 -4.21 -11.46 -7.14
N GLU A 186 -3.01 -11.42 -7.73
CA GLU A 186 -1.81 -10.98 -7.04
C GLU A 186 -1.89 -9.51 -6.63
N GLY A 187 -2.36 -8.63 -7.52
CA GLY A 187 -2.53 -7.22 -7.19
C GLY A 187 -3.55 -6.99 -6.07
N LEU A 188 -4.66 -7.75 -6.08
CA LEU A 188 -5.64 -7.68 -5.00
C LEU A 188 -5.08 -8.20 -3.67
N ARG A 189 -4.23 -9.24 -3.68
CA ARG A 189 -3.52 -9.72 -2.49
C ARG A 189 -2.55 -8.68 -1.95
N ILE A 190 -1.73 -8.06 -2.82
CA ILE A 190 -0.81 -6.98 -2.42
C ILE A 190 -1.57 -5.85 -1.72
N GLN A 191 -2.73 -5.44 -2.25
CA GLN A 191 -3.55 -4.41 -1.62
C GLN A 191 -4.17 -4.88 -0.29
N GLN A 192 -4.62 -6.13 -0.22
CA GLN A 192 -5.21 -6.69 0.99
C GLN A 192 -4.18 -6.79 2.12
N GLU A 193 -2.97 -7.25 1.81
CA GLU A 193 -1.91 -7.45 2.81
C GLU A 193 -1.25 -6.12 3.20
N TYR A 194 -0.90 -5.28 2.23
CA TYR A 194 -0.05 -4.10 2.45
C TYR A 194 -0.76 -2.76 2.33
N GLY A 195 -2.04 -2.74 1.89
CA GLY A 195 -2.76 -1.49 1.66
C GLY A 195 -2.98 -0.62 2.90
N HIS A 196 -2.80 -1.16 4.11
CA HIS A 196 -2.90 -0.42 5.36
C HIS A 196 -1.64 0.40 5.70
N HIS A 197 -0.49 0.11 5.06
CA HIS A 197 0.75 0.85 5.27
C HIS A 197 0.66 2.26 4.69
N ALA A 198 0.98 3.26 5.50
CA ALA A 198 0.93 4.66 5.06
C ALA A 198 1.97 4.98 3.98
N SER A 199 3.11 4.31 4.00
CA SER A 199 4.17 4.41 3.02
C SER A 199 3.79 3.92 1.62
N PHE A 200 2.85 2.98 1.51
CA PHE A 200 2.39 2.45 0.23
C PHE A 200 1.48 3.48 -0.47
N VAL A 201 2.06 4.34 -1.28
CA VAL A 201 1.35 5.46 -1.92
C VAL A 201 1.08 5.25 -3.41
N MET A 202 1.87 4.41 -4.09
CA MET A 202 1.83 4.21 -5.53
C MET A 202 1.86 2.73 -5.89
N PHE A 203 1.04 2.34 -6.89
CA PHE A 203 0.97 0.97 -7.38
C PHE A 203 0.89 0.96 -8.90
N ALA A 204 1.79 0.20 -9.56
CA ALA A 204 1.83 0.08 -11.02
C ALA A 204 1.80 -1.39 -11.49
N LEU A 205 1.43 -1.60 -12.75
CA LEU A 205 1.29 -2.94 -13.33
C LEU A 205 2.62 -3.61 -13.70
N GLY A 206 3.73 -2.89 -13.62
CA GLY A 206 5.05 -3.45 -13.93
C GLY A 206 5.91 -2.51 -14.78
N ASN A 207 6.88 -3.09 -15.49
CA ASN A 207 7.88 -2.36 -16.25
C ASN A 207 7.85 -2.66 -17.76
N GLU A 208 8.08 -1.65 -18.57
CA GLU A 208 8.22 -1.74 -20.03
C GLU A 208 7.08 -2.55 -20.68
N LEU A 209 5.87 -2.21 -20.29
CA LEU A 209 4.68 -2.94 -20.73
C LEU A 209 4.31 -2.58 -22.17
N SER A 210 3.85 -3.59 -22.87
CA SER A 210 3.22 -3.50 -24.19
C SER A 210 2.00 -4.42 -24.24
N GLY A 211 1.20 -4.34 -25.30
CA GLY A 211 0.03 -5.18 -25.46
C GLY A 211 -1.28 -4.41 -25.43
N ASP A 212 -2.33 -5.03 -24.92
CA ASP A 212 -3.68 -4.50 -24.97
C ASP A 212 -3.92 -3.49 -23.83
N PHE A 213 -4.06 -2.22 -24.21
CA PHE A 213 -4.32 -1.13 -23.28
C PHE A 213 -5.60 -1.34 -22.46
N GLU A 214 -6.64 -1.89 -23.08
CA GLU A 214 -7.91 -2.18 -22.40
C GLU A 214 -7.76 -3.17 -21.24
N VAL A 215 -6.84 -4.13 -21.38
CA VAL A 215 -6.52 -5.09 -20.30
C VAL A 215 -5.86 -4.36 -19.14
N MET A 216 -4.87 -3.52 -19.43
CA MET A 216 -4.17 -2.73 -18.40
C MET A 216 -5.14 -1.78 -17.69
N GLN A 217 -6.00 -1.10 -18.44
CA GLN A 217 -7.03 -0.21 -17.89
C GLN A 217 -8.02 -0.97 -16.98
N SER A 218 -8.43 -2.18 -17.39
CA SER A 218 -9.29 -3.05 -16.58
C SER A 218 -8.63 -3.44 -15.25
N LEU A 219 -7.34 -3.77 -15.25
CA LEU A 219 -6.59 -4.08 -14.03
C LEU A 219 -6.48 -2.87 -13.11
N VAL A 220 -6.05 -1.71 -13.63
CA VAL A 220 -5.96 -0.46 -12.85
C VAL A 220 -7.32 -0.09 -12.26
N ASN A 221 -8.40 -0.19 -13.04
CA ASN A 221 -9.76 0.08 -12.54
C ASN A 221 -10.17 -0.89 -11.42
N THR A 222 -9.82 -2.17 -11.55
CA THR A 222 -10.08 -3.19 -10.53
C THR A 222 -9.36 -2.83 -9.22
N PHE A 223 -8.09 -2.49 -9.29
CA PHE A 223 -7.30 -2.14 -8.11
C PHE A 223 -7.77 -0.83 -7.47
N ARG A 224 -8.08 0.18 -8.26
CA ARG A 224 -8.64 1.46 -7.77
C ARG A 224 -10.01 1.28 -7.12
N GLN A 225 -10.85 0.38 -7.61
CA GLN A 225 -12.12 0.06 -6.98
C GLN A 225 -11.96 -0.67 -5.66
N ALA A 226 -10.96 -1.56 -5.56
CA ALA A 226 -10.65 -2.31 -4.36
C ALA A 226 -10.03 -1.41 -3.27
N ASP A 227 -9.12 -0.50 -3.65
CA ASP A 227 -8.48 0.43 -2.72
C ASP A 227 -8.22 1.79 -3.39
N ARG A 228 -8.81 2.85 -2.87
CA ARG A 228 -8.68 4.22 -3.39
C ARG A 228 -7.59 5.04 -2.69
N ARG A 229 -6.83 4.42 -1.79
CA ARG A 229 -5.81 5.12 -1.00
C ARG A 229 -4.47 5.26 -1.72
N HIS A 230 -4.30 4.61 -2.87
CA HIS A 230 -3.08 4.64 -3.67
C HIS A 230 -3.28 5.38 -4.99
N LEU A 231 -2.19 5.88 -5.56
CA LEU A 231 -2.14 6.30 -6.95
C LEU A 231 -1.77 5.12 -7.85
N TYR A 232 -2.34 5.07 -9.04
CA TYR A 232 -2.19 3.95 -9.97
C TYR A 232 -1.63 4.39 -11.31
N ALA A 233 -0.73 3.59 -11.88
CA ALA A 233 -0.22 3.75 -13.23
C ALA A 233 -0.20 2.42 -13.99
N TYR A 234 -0.21 2.51 -15.33
CA TYR A 234 -0.13 1.31 -16.18
C TYR A 234 1.23 0.64 -16.12
N GLY A 235 2.26 1.37 -15.75
CA GLY A 235 3.61 0.83 -15.59
C GLY A 235 4.66 1.88 -15.89
N SER A 236 5.91 1.44 -15.88
CA SER A 236 7.06 2.31 -16.09
C SER A 236 7.67 2.07 -17.45
N ASN A 237 8.03 3.14 -18.17
CA ASN A 237 8.67 3.10 -19.48
C ASN A 237 7.91 2.24 -20.51
N ASN A 238 6.61 2.43 -20.60
CA ASN A 238 5.73 1.60 -21.42
C ASN A 238 5.92 1.82 -22.92
N TYR A 239 5.79 0.74 -23.70
CA TYR A 239 5.76 0.75 -25.16
C TYR A 239 4.34 0.91 -25.74
N LEU A 240 3.47 1.66 -25.06
CA LEU A 240 2.09 1.94 -25.49
C LEU A 240 1.97 3.11 -26.46
N GLY A 241 3.10 3.55 -26.99
CA GLY A 241 3.21 4.77 -27.78
C GLY A 241 3.48 5.99 -26.91
N PHE A 242 4.25 6.93 -27.48
CA PHE A 242 4.67 8.11 -26.73
C PHE A 242 3.57 9.18 -26.73
N LYS A 243 2.65 9.08 -25.79
CA LYS A 243 1.52 10.03 -25.64
C LYS A 243 1.51 10.76 -24.29
N GLY A 244 2.56 10.60 -23.48
CA GLY A 244 2.59 11.07 -22.10
C GLY A 244 1.69 10.22 -21.20
N GLN A 245 1.12 10.85 -20.17
CA GLN A 245 0.18 10.20 -19.28
C GLN A 245 -1.08 9.77 -20.04
N LEU A 246 -1.45 8.51 -19.88
CA LEU A 246 -2.61 7.92 -20.54
C LEU A 246 -3.89 8.12 -19.69
N PRO A 247 -5.08 8.12 -20.32
CA PRO A 247 -6.33 8.22 -19.57
C PRO A 247 -6.48 7.08 -18.55
N GLY A 248 -6.82 7.44 -17.32
CA GLY A 248 -7.08 6.48 -16.25
C GLY A 248 -5.88 6.17 -15.35
N GLU A 249 -4.68 6.68 -15.64
CA GLU A 249 -3.57 6.66 -14.68
C GLU A 249 -3.40 7.98 -13.94
N ASP A 250 -2.88 7.91 -12.72
CA ASP A 250 -2.71 9.07 -11.84
C ASP A 250 -1.33 9.71 -12.00
N TYR A 251 -0.35 8.97 -12.51
CA TYR A 251 1.02 9.42 -12.73
C TYR A 251 1.70 8.68 -13.87
N LEU A 252 2.78 9.25 -14.38
CA LEU A 252 3.61 8.67 -15.43
C LEU A 252 5.03 8.41 -14.91
N VAL A 253 5.56 7.22 -15.16
CA VAL A 253 6.97 6.90 -14.95
C VAL A 253 7.66 6.70 -16.28
N THR A 254 8.67 7.51 -16.56
CA THR A 254 9.50 7.41 -17.76
C THR A 254 10.98 7.44 -17.41
N CYS A 255 11.82 6.80 -18.23
CA CYS A 255 13.27 6.80 -18.05
C CYS A 255 13.97 7.99 -18.72
N ARG A 256 13.24 8.82 -19.48
CA ARG A 256 13.81 9.94 -20.25
C ARG A 256 13.09 11.25 -19.97
N ILE A 257 13.86 12.33 -19.79
CA ILE A 257 13.32 13.68 -19.70
C ILE A 257 12.72 14.06 -21.06
N GLY A 258 11.44 14.48 -21.06
CA GLY A 258 10.72 14.79 -22.28
C GLY A 258 10.26 13.57 -23.07
N GLY A 259 10.47 12.39 -22.51
CA GLY A 259 9.99 11.13 -23.03
C GLY A 259 10.84 10.49 -24.13
N GLU A 260 10.38 9.34 -24.60
CA GLU A 260 11.00 8.70 -25.73
C GLU A 260 10.69 9.48 -26.99
N LYS A 261 11.68 9.62 -27.87
CA LYS A 261 11.39 10.11 -29.21
C LYS A 261 10.52 9.09 -29.92
N PRO A 262 9.57 9.54 -30.72
CA PRO A 262 8.78 8.66 -31.57
C PRO A 262 9.67 7.85 -32.52
#